data_6b1544569290591b9add73a88f8d4695
#
_entry.id   6b1544569290591b9add73a88f8d4695
#
_cell.length_a   1.000
_cell.length_b   1.000
_cell.length_c   1.000
_cell.angle_alpha   90.00
_cell.angle_beta   90.00
_cell.angle_gamma   90.00
#
_symmetry.space_group_name_H-M   'P 1'
#
loop_
_entity.id
_entity.type
_entity.pdbx_description
1 polymer ?
#
loop_
_entity_poly.entity_id
_entity_poly.type
_entity_poly.pdbx_seq_one_letter_code
_entity_poly.pdbx_strand_id
1 'polypeptide(L)'
;MSIPYELTGRREQKARTRNALIAATRELLAEGVTPTVEQAAAVAAISRTTAYRYFPNQRSLLVAAHPEIEARSLLGEDPPEDPQARLELATQALTRLTVETEPELRTMLRLSLEPDASHHGQLLLRQGRVIGWLEEALAPLRDRMSEAALRRLVLAIRSACGIEALVWLTDIAGLSREEAVELMRWSARALLQSALSEASAGPGSTAA
;
A
#
# COMPACT_ATOMS: atom_id res chain seq x y z
N MET A 1 -7.07 17.98 -35.22
CA MET A 1 -7.92 16.78 -35.29
C MET A 1 -8.78 16.72 -34.03
N SER A 2 -10.08 17.00 -34.15
CA SER A 2 -11.03 16.95 -33.01
C SER A 2 -11.37 15.51 -32.69
N ILE A 3 -11.10 15.06 -31.50
CA ILE A 3 -11.55 13.75 -31.01
C ILE A 3 -13.10 13.82 -30.95
N PRO A 4 -13.84 12.87 -31.56
CA PRO A 4 -15.30 12.92 -31.56
C PRO A 4 -15.85 12.94 -30.13
N TYR A 5 -16.71 13.89 -29.79
CA TYR A 5 -17.38 14.10 -28.49
C TYR A 5 -18.04 12.82 -27.93
N GLU A 6 -18.57 11.96 -28.81
CA GLU A 6 -19.19 10.68 -28.43
C GLU A 6 -18.20 9.67 -27.83
N LEU A 7 -16.92 9.67 -28.24
CA LEU A 7 -15.92 8.77 -27.69
C LEU A 7 -15.45 9.22 -26.30
N THR A 8 -15.42 10.52 -26.05
CA THR A 8 -15.07 11.12 -24.74
C THR A 8 -16.17 10.83 -23.73
N GLY A 9 -17.44 11.07 -24.06
CA GLY A 9 -18.57 10.83 -23.17
C GLY A 9 -18.73 9.35 -22.77
N ARG A 10 -18.49 8.41 -23.70
CA ARG A 10 -18.51 6.97 -23.37
C ARG A 10 -17.36 6.54 -22.46
N ARG A 11 -16.17 7.12 -22.61
CA ARG A 11 -15.04 6.87 -21.72
C ARG A 11 -15.29 7.40 -20.32
N GLU A 12 -15.82 8.61 -20.20
CA GLU A 12 -16.19 9.23 -18.93
C GLU A 12 -17.29 8.44 -18.21
N GLN A 13 -18.32 7.98 -18.95
CA GLN A 13 -19.37 7.15 -18.37
C GLN A 13 -18.83 5.81 -17.88
N LYS A 14 -17.90 5.17 -18.62
CA LYS A 14 -17.24 3.95 -18.18
C LYS A 14 -16.41 4.18 -16.92
N ALA A 15 -15.66 5.28 -16.85
CA ALA A 15 -14.88 5.64 -15.67
C ALA A 15 -15.78 5.88 -14.45
N ARG A 16 -16.86 6.64 -14.60
CA ARG A 16 -17.85 6.88 -13.53
C ARG A 16 -18.44 5.59 -12.98
N THR A 17 -18.89 4.69 -13.85
CA THR A 17 -19.45 3.39 -13.44
C THR A 17 -18.41 2.54 -12.69
N ARG A 18 -17.17 2.48 -13.20
CA ARG A 18 -16.08 1.75 -12.55
C ARG A 18 -15.77 2.33 -11.17
N ASN A 19 -15.67 3.64 -11.07
CA ASN A 19 -15.35 4.32 -9.81
C ASN A 19 -16.48 4.18 -8.78
N ALA A 20 -17.74 4.18 -9.20
CA ALA A 20 -18.87 3.92 -8.31
C ALA A 20 -18.82 2.51 -7.71
N LEU A 21 -18.47 1.47 -8.49
CA LEU A 21 -18.28 0.12 -7.98
C LEU A 21 -17.10 0.03 -6.99
N ILE A 22 -16.00 0.74 -7.25
CA ILE A 22 -14.85 0.80 -6.36
C ILE A 22 -15.22 1.50 -5.04
N ALA A 23 -15.93 2.62 -5.11
CA ALA A 23 -16.36 3.36 -3.92
C ALA A 23 -17.29 2.51 -3.04
N ALA A 24 -18.30 1.87 -3.62
CA ALA A 24 -19.19 0.95 -2.93
C ALA A 24 -18.44 -0.24 -2.29
N THR A 25 -17.40 -0.73 -2.97
CA THR A 25 -16.55 -1.80 -2.43
C THR A 25 -15.76 -1.32 -1.21
N ARG A 26 -15.20 -0.12 -1.24
CA ARG A 26 -14.47 0.48 -0.12
C ARG A 26 -15.38 0.72 1.08
N GLU A 27 -16.59 1.21 0.85
CA GLU A 27 -17.59 1.38 1.90
C GLU A 27 -17.87 0.07 2.65
N LEU A 28 -18.15 -1.01 1.92
CA LEU A 28 -18.38 -2.33 2.49
C LEU A 28 -17.13 -2.89 3.20
N LEU A 29 -15.93 -2.67 2.65
CA LEU A 29 -14.68 -3.07 3.29
C LEU A 29 -14.44 -2.32 4.61
N ALA A 30 -14.75 -1.03 4.66
CA ALA A 30 -14.65 -0.21 5.87
C ALA A 30 -15.60 -0.69 6.98
N GLU A 31 -16.75 -1.28 6.61
CA GLU A 31 -17.68 -1.95 7.50
C GLU A 31 -17.22 -3.38 7.91
N GLY A 32 -16.04 -3.83 7.47
CA GLY A 32 -15.50 -5.17 7.72
C GLY A 32 -16.12 -6.28 6.86
N VAL A 33 -16.96 -5.92 5.87
CA VAL A 33 -17.58 -6.84 4.93
C VAL A 33 -16.63 -7.09 3.75
N THR A 34 -16.45 -8.34 3.36
CA THR A 34 -15.76 -8.69 2.10
C THR A 34 -16.81 -8.82 0.98
N PRO A 35 -17.03 -7.78 0.17
CA PRO A 35 -18.15 -7.76 -0.76
C PRO A 35 -17.93 -8.64 -1.96
N THR A 36 -18.99 -9.30 -2.43
CA THR A 36 -19.07 -9.86 -3.77
C THR A 36 -19.30 -8.75 -4.81
N VAL A 37 -19.14 -9.09 -6.11
CA VAL A 37 -19.44 -8.13 -7.19
C VAL A 37 -20.91 -7.71 -7.17
N GLU A 38 -21.83 -8.61 -6.80
CA GLU A 38 -23.25 -8.32 -6.69
C GLU A 38 -23.56 -7.35 -5.53
N GLN A 39 -22.92 -7.56 -4.38
CA GLN A 39 -23.13 -6.67 -3.22
C GLN A 39 -22.63 -5.26 -3.51
N ALA A 40 -21.45 -5.12 -4.08
CA ALA A 40 -20.94 -3.81 -4.51
C ALA A 40 -21.84 -3.17 -5.61
N ALA A 41 -22.37 -3.97 -6.54
CA ALA A 41 -23.30 -3.50 -7.57
C ALA A 41 -24.61 -2.99 -6.96
N ALA A 42 -25.14 -3.68 -5.95
CA ALA A 42 -26.36 -3.27 -5.24
C ALA A 42 -26.15 -1.91 -4.53
N VAL A 43 -25.06 -1.74 -3.79
CA VAL A 43 -24.71 -0.48 -3.10
C VAL A 43 -24.50 0.65 -4.11
N ALA A 44 -23.81 0.37 -5.24
CA ALA A 44 -23.57 1.34 -6.30
C ALA A 44 -24.81 1.65 -7.18
N ALA A 45 -25.96 0.99 -6.95
CA ALA A 45 -27.15 1.06 -7.80
C ALA A 45 -26.86 0.73 -9.29
N ILE A 46 -25.96 -0.24 -9.53
CA ILE A 46 -25.54 -0.70 -10.86
C ILE A 46 -26.07 -2.12 -11.07
N SER A 47 -26.54 -2.43 -12.30
CA SER A 47 -27.01 -3.79 -12.61
C SER A 47 -25.88 -4.82 -12.48
N ARG A 48 -26.22 -6.04 -12.03
CA ARG A 48 -25.28 -7.17 -11.89
C ARG A 48 -24.51 -7.42 -13.20
N THR A 49 -25.20 -7.47 -14.35
CA THR A 49 -24.58 -7.69 -15.66
C THR A 49 -23.56 -6.59 -15.99
N THR A 50 -23.87 -5.35 -15.65
CA THR A 50 -22.94 -4.23 -15.85
C THR A 50 -21.73 -4.37 -14.95
N ALA A 51 -21.90 -4.69 -13.66
CA ALA A 51 -20.81 -4.84 -12.72
C ALA A 51 -19.82 -5.94 -13.15
N TYR A 52 -20.30 -7.11 -13.54
CA TYR A 52 -19.44 -8.21 -14.02
C TYR A 52 -18.67 -7.89 -15.29
N ARG A 53 -19.15 -6.96 -16.12
CA ARG A 53 -18.38 -6.49 -17.28
C ARG A 53 -17.15 -5.67 -16.87
N TYR A 54 -17.18 -5.00 -15.71
CA TYR A 54 -16.03 -4.24 -15.18
C TYR A 54 -15.13 -5.10 -14.29
N PHE A 55 -15.74 -5.95 -13.49
CA PHE A 55 -15.06 -6.81 -12.53
C PHE A 55 -15.60 -8.24 -12.66
N PRO A 56 -14.94 -9.09 -13.45
CA PRO A 56 -15.42 -10.44 -13.76
C PRO A 56 -15.47 -11.37 -12.55
N ASN A 57 -14.79 -11.00 -11.48
CA ASN A 57 -14.78 -11.72 -10.20
C ASN A 57 -14.54 -10.78 -9.02
N GLN A 58 -14.84 -11.27 -7.82
CA GLN A 58 -14.65 -10.57 -6.54
C GLN A 58 -13.21 -10.06 -6.39
N ARG A 59 -12.23 -10.88 -6.76
CA ARG A 59 -10.84 -10.54 -6.62
C ARG A 59 -10.45 -9.30 -7.44
N SER A 60 -10.84 -9.22 -8.72
CA SER A 60 -10.55 -8.05 -9.56
C SER A 60 -11.15 -6.78 -8.99
N LEU A 61 -12.31 -6.90 -8.34
CA LEU A 61 -12.97 -5.81 -7.64
C LEU A 61 -12.17 -5.37 -6.41
N LEU A 62 -11.79 -6.32 -5.54
CA LEU A 62 -11.03 -6.04 -4.32
C LEU A 62 -9.65 -5.44 -4.62
N VAL A 63 -8.94 -5.96 -5.64
CA VAL A 63 -7.67 -5.37 -6.10
C VAL A 63 -7.85 -3.93 -6.53
N ALA A 64 -8.92 -3.61 -7.28
CA ALA A 64 -9.18 -2.25 -7.73
C ALA A 64 -9.60 -1.30 -6.59
N ALA A 65 -10.15 -1.83 -5.52
CA ALA A 65 -10.55 -1.07 -4.32
C ALA A 65 -9.40 -0.84 -3.34
N HIS A 66 -8.22 -1.46 -3.54
CA HIS A 66 -7.10 -1.32 -2.62
C HIS A 66 -6.70 0.16 -2.45
N PRO A 67 -6.58 0.68 -1.20
CA PRO A 67 -6.30 2.09 -0.95
C PRO A 67 -5.04 2.61 -1.64
N GLU A 68 -3.98 1.79 -1.66
CA GLU A 68 -2.69 2.13 -2.27
C GLU A 68 -2.76 2.33 -3.81
N ILE A 69 -3.86 1.96 -4.47
CA ILE A 69 -3.94 1.99 -5.95
C ILE A 69 -3.93 3.42 -6.51
N GLU A 70 -4.40 4.39 -5.76
CA GLU A 70 -4.52 5.79 -6.20
C GLU A 70 -3.23 6.59 -5.98
N ALA A 71 -2.41 6.20 -5.00
CA ALA A 71 -1.14 6.85 -4.75
C ALA A 71 -0.09 6.42 -5.80
N ARG A 72 0.58 7.40 -6.39
CA ARG A 72 1.68 7.16 -7.33
C ARG A 72 3.04 7.18 -6.65
N SER A 73 3.18 8.01 -5.62
CA SER A 73 4.38 8.17 -4.81
C SER A 73 3.97 8.59 -3.41
N LEU A 74 4.84 8.33 -2.42
CA LEU A 74 4.72 8.86 -1.05
C LEU A 74 5.49 10.18 -0.88
N LEU A 75 6.23 10.59 -1.91
CA LEU A 75 6.98 11.84 -1.96
C LEU A 75 6.18 12.88 -2.75
N GLY A 76 6.32 14.15 -2.40
CA GLY A 76 5.78 15.26 -3.17
C GLY A 76 6.50 15.47 -4.51
N GLU A 77 6.11 16.51 -5.25
CA GLU A 77 6.68 16.82 -6.57
C GLU A 77 8.16 17.23 -6.52
N ASP A 78 8.62 17.82 -5.42
CA ASP A 78 10.00 18.26 -5.21
C ASP A 78 10.55 17.67 -3.88
N PRO A 79 10.93 16.40 -3.88
CA PRO A 79 11.45 15.75 -2.67
C PRO A 79 12.88 16.20 -2.37
N PRO A 80 13.26 16.31 -1.07
CA PRO A 80 14.61 16.67 -0.67
C PRO A 80 15.65 15.66 -1.20
N GLU A 81 16.91 16.08 -1.32
CA GLU A 81 18.01 15.19 -1.72
C GLU A 81 18.44 14.25 -0.58
N ASP A 82 18.32 14.70 0.68
CA ASP A 82 18.71 13.91 1.85
C ASP A 82 17.85 12.66 2.03
N PRO A 83 18.46 11.44 2.03
CA PRO A 83 17.70 10.20 2.17
C PRO A 83 16.96 10.07 3.51
N GLN A 84 17.44 10.70 4.57
CA GLN A 84 16.76 10.68 5.87
C GLN A 84 15.48 11.51 5.81
N ALA A 85 15.54 12.72 5.23
CA ALA A 85 14.38 13.58 5.06
C ALA A 85 13.34 12.92 4.12
N ARG A 86 13.79 12.28 3.03
CA ARG A 86 12.91 11.52 2.12
C ARG A 86 12.20 10.37 2.83
N LEU A 87 12.93 9.58 3.62
CA LEU A 87 12.34 8.48 4.38
C LEU A 87 11.31 8.99 5.39
N GLU A 88 11.59 10.11 6.06
CA GLU A 88 10.65 10.71 7.01
C GLU A 88 9.34 11.11 6.32
N LEU A 89 9.39 11.77 5.16
CA LEU A 89 8.21 12.11 4.36
C LEU A 89 7.46 10.86 3.91
N ALA A 90 8.17 9.87 3.40
CA ALA A 90 7.57 8.64 2.91
C ALA A 90 6.90 7.85 4.04
N THR A 91 7.55 7.72 5.20
CA THR A 91 6.97 7.00 6.35
C THR A 91 5.80 7.75 6.98
N GLN A 92 5.85 9.08 7.01
CA GLN A 92 4.73 9.91 7.44
C GLN A 92 3.51 9.70 6.54
N ALA A 93 3.68 9.75 5.22
CA ALA A 93 2.61 9.52 4.27
C ALA A 93 2.07 8.09 4.35
N LEU A 94 2.95 7.09 4.46
CA LEU A 94 2.58 5.68 4.57
C LEU A 94 1.79 5.39 5.85
N THR A 95 2.26 5.86 7.01
CA THR A 95 1.58 5.62 8.29
C THR A 95 0.23 6.33 8.34
N ARG A 96 0.14 7.55 7.80
CA ARG A 96 -1.13 8.26 7.64
C ARG A 96 -2.11 7.45 6.78
N LEU A 97 -1.70 7.03 5.58
CA LEU A 97 -2.52 6.19 4.71
C LEU A 97 -2.98 4.91 5.42
N THR A 98 -2.08 4.25 6.16
CA THR A 98 -2.38 3.02 6.89
C THR A 98 -3.44 3.23 7.95
N VAL A 99 -3.40 4.34 8.70
CA VAL A 99 -4.40 4.66 9.73
C VAL A 99 -5.73 5.10 9.10
N GLU A 100 -5.69 5.95 8.07
CA GLU A 100 -6.90 6.44 7.39
C GLU A 100 -7.69 5.31 6.71
N THR A 101 -7.01 4.24 6.28
CA THR A 101 -7.62 3.10 5.58
C THR A 101 -7.47 1.78 6.37
N GLU A 102 -7.33 1.87 7.69
CA GLU A 102 -7.12 0.72 8.56
C GLU A 102 -8.19 -0.37 8.40
N PRO A 103 -9.52 -0.07 8.38
CA PRO A 103 -10.55 -1.09 8.27
C PRO A 103 -10.43 -1.92 6.98
N GLU A 104 -10.18 -1.26 5.85
CA GLU A 104 -9.98 -1.91 4.55
C GLU A 104 -8.71 -2.76 4.54
N LEU A 105 -7.61 -2.21 5.07
CA LEU A 105 -6.33 -2.92 5.14
C LEU A 105 -6.39 -4.13 6.07
N ARG A 106 -7.11 -4.04 7.23
CA ARG A 106 -7.36 -5.19 8.12
C ARG A 106 -8.15 -6.27 7.41
N THR A 107 -9.20 -5.91 6.68
CA THR A 107 -10.00 -6.86 5.90
C THR A 107 -9.14 -7.55 4.85
N MET A 108 -8.30 -6.81 4.14
CA MET A 108 -7.39 -7.38 3.14
C MET A 108 -6.29 -8.24 3.75
N LEU A 109 -5.76 -7.86 4.92
CA LEU A 109 -4.81 -8.68 5.67
C LEU A 109 -5.44 -10.02 6.05
N ARG A 110 -6.65 -9.99 6.64
CA ARG A 110 -7.41 -11.20 6.98
C ARG A 110 -7.58 -12.12 5.78
N LEU A 111 -8.03 -11.60 4.63
CA LEU A 111 -8.20 -12.36 3.40
C LEU A 111 -6.88 -12.96 2.87
N SER A 112 -5.76 -12.27 3.08
CA SER A 112 -4.45 -12.78 2.65
C SER A 112 -3.93 -13.93 3.50
N LEU A 113 -4.50 -14.14 4.68
CA LEU A 113 -4.14 -15.20 5.63
C LEU A 113 -5.07 -16.41 5.53
N GLU A 114 -6.19 -16.32 4.81
CA GLU A 114 -7.12 -17.44 4.61
C GLU A 114 -6.46 -18.56 3.79
N PRO A 115 -6.58 -19.83 4.22
CA PRO A 115 -5.81 -20.94 3.68
C PRO A 115 -6.33 -21.50 2.35
N ASP A 116 -6.99 -20.72 1.51
CA ASP A 116 -7.40 -21.17 0.17
C ASP A 116 -6.16 -21.31 -0.74
N ALA A 117 -5.58 -22.52 -0.69
CA ALA A 117 -4.33 -22.87 -1.37
C ALA A 117 -4.38 -22.69 -2.90
N SER A 118 -5.57 -22.65 -3.51
CA SER A 118 -5.73 -22.46 -4.96
C SER A 118 -5.40 -21.04 -5.41
N HIS A 119 -5.31 -20.09 -4.48
CA HIS A 119 -5.21 -18.66 -4.77
C HIS A 119 -3.94 -17.96 -4.27
N HIS A 120 -3.06 -18.65 -3.49
CA HIS A 120 -1.86 -18.03 -2.89
C HIS A 120 -0.92 -17.36 -3.91
N GLY A 121 -0.74 -17.95 -5.10
CA GLY A 121 0.05 -17.35 -6.19
C GLY A 121 -0.64 -16.20 -6.93
N GLN A 122 -1.88 -15.93 -6.60
CA GLN A 122 -2.74 -14.98 -7.29
C GLN A 122 -3.29 -13.85 -6.40
N LEU A 123 -3.05 -13.84 -5.09
CA LEU A 123 -3.54 -12.79 -4.18
C LEU A 123 -2.73 -11.50 -4.33
N LEU A 124 -2.98 -10.77 -5.43
CA LEU A 124 -2.47 -9.42 -5.68
C LEU A 124 -3.14 -8.36 -4.78
N LEU A 125 -3.80 -8.77 -3.69
CA LEU A 125 -4.41 -7.85 -2.72
C LEU A 125 -3.37 -6.94 -2.04
N ARG A 126 -2.10 -7.37 -2.07
CA ARG A 126 -0.97 -6.66 -1.49
C ARG A 126 0.14 -6.60 -2.54
N GLN A 127 0.03 -5.66 -3.48
CA GLN A 127 0.86 -5.59 -4.69
C GLN A 127 2.30 -5.10 -4.45
N GLY A 128 2.73 -4.93 -3.20
CA GLY A 128 4.10 -4.49 -2.91
C GLY A 128 4.44 -3.08 -3.40
N ARG A 129 3.45 -2.23 -3.70
CA ARG A 129 3.67 -0.84 -4.15
C ARG A 129 4.49 -0.05 -3.14
N VAL A 130 4.24 -0.26 -1.85
CA VAL A 130 5.02 0.35 -0.78
C VAL A 130 6.51 0.06 -0.93
N ILE A 131 6.89 -1.12 -1.44
CA ILE A 131 8.29 -1.44 -1.71
C ILE A 131 8.86 -0.47 -2.75
N GLY A 132 8.17 -0.27 -3.88
CA GLY A 132 8.60 0.67 -4.92
C GLY A 132 8.67 2.12 -4.41
N TRP A 133 7.73 2.56 -3.58
CA TRP A 133 7.75 3.89 -2.98
C TRP A 133 8.91 4.08 -1.99
N LEU A 134 9.24 3.05 -1.20
CA LEU A 134 10.40 3.09 -0.33
C LEU A 134 11.71 3.03 -1.12
N GLU A 135 11.75 2.26 -2.22
CA GLU A 135 12.89 2.27 -3.16
C GLU A 135 13.08 3.66 -3.81
N GLU A 136 12.00 4.36 -4.14
CA GLU A 136 12.02 5.74 -4.62
C GLU A 136 12.51 6.70 -3.53
N ALA A 137 12.02 6.58 -2.30
CA ALA A 137 12.43 7.40 -1.17
C ALA A 137 13.92 7.25 -0.88
N LEU A 138 14.44 6.04 -0.94
CA LEU A 138 15.83 5.71 -0.65
C LEU A 138 16.75 5.71 -1.90
N ALA A 139 16.26 6.15 -3.05
CA ALA A 139 17.04 6.21 -4.30
C ALA A 139 18.41 6.92 -4.17
N PRO A 140 18.59 8.01 -3.37
CA PRO A 140 19.89 8.63 -3.18
C PRO A 140 20.96 7.73 -2.52
N LEU A 141 20.56 6.57 -1.96
CA LEU A 141 21.50 5.62 -1.35
C LEU A 141 22.08 4.61 -2.34
N ARG A 142 21.64 4.59 -3.61
CA ARG A 142 22.11 3.64 -4.62
C ARG A 142 23.60 3.73 -4.90
N ASP A 143 24.17 4.93 -4.77
CA ASP A 143 25.61 5.16 -4.94
C ASP A 143 26.42 4.95 -3.65
N ARG A 144 25.76 4.68 -2.53
CA ARG A 144 26.36 4.57 -1.19
C ARG A 144 26.34 3.18 -0.60
N MET A 145 25.50 2.26 -1.14
CA MET A 145 25.39 0.88 -0.68
C MET A 145 25.06 -0.06 -1.84
N SER A 146 25.31 -1.36 -1.66
CA SER A 146 24.96 -2.35 -2.68
C SER A 146 23.44 -2.47 -2.85
N GLU A 147 23.01 -2.89 -4.05
CA GLU A 147 21.60 -3.15 -4.33
C GLU A 147 20.97 -4.14 -3.33
N ALA A 148 21.73 -5.18 -2.94
CA ALA A 148 21.28 -6.16 -1.94
C ALA A 148 21.08 -5.53 -0.55
N ALA A 149 21.97 -4.61 -0.13
CA ALA A 149 21.83 -3.89 1.13
C ALA A 149 20.64 -2.93 1.11
N LEU A 150 20.47 -2.19 0.03
CA LEU A 150 19.31 -1.31 -0.17
C LEU A 150 18.00 -2.10 -0.16
N ARG A 151 17.94 -3.22 -0.87
CA ARG A 151 16.77 -4.10 -0.89
C ARG A 151 16.44 -4.65 0.51
N ARG A 152 17.45 -5.09 1.27
CA ARG A 152 17.30 -5.53 2.67
C ARG A 152 16.69 -4.42 3.53
N LEU A 153 17.23 -3.20 3.42
CA LEU A 153 16.74 -2.03 4.16
C LEU A 153 15.28 -1.72 3.82
N VAL A 154 14.92 -1.67 2.54
CA VAL A 154 13.53 -1.44 2.08
C VAL A 154 12.57 -2.46 2.66
N LEU A 155 12.92 -3.75 2.63
CA LEU A 155 12.08 -4.83 3.16
C LEU A 155 11.96 -4.75 4.68
N ALA A 156 13.04 -4.40 5.40
CA ALA A 156 13.01 -4.22 6.84
C ALA A 156 12.11 -3.04 7.25
N ILE A 157 12.23 -1.89 6.58
CA ILE A 157 11.35 -0.74 6.82
C ILE A 157 9.90 -1.10 6.48
N ARG A 158 9.64 -1.79 5.36
CA ARG A 158 8.28 -2.21 4.98
C ARG A 158 7.65 -3.11 6.04
N SER A 159 8.41 -4.02 6.63
CA SER A 159 7.90 -4.90 7.70
C SER A 159 7.58 -4.15 8.99
N ALA A 160 8.28 -3.05 9.27
CA ALA A 160 8.08 -2.20 10.45
C ALA A 160 6.99 -1.13 10.26
N CYS A 161 6.58 -0.83 9.02
CA CYS A 161 5.70 0.30 8.68
C CYS A 161 4.54 -0.14 7.78
N GLY A 162 3.61 -0.94 8.30
CA GLY A 162 2.45 -1.38 7.54
C GLY A 162 1.32 -1.85 8.45
N ILE A 163 0.25 -2.30 7.84
CA ILE A 163 -0.93 -2.77 8.58
C ILE A 163 -0.59 -3.91 9.54
N GLU A 164 0.37 -4.77 9.22
CA GLU A 164 0.80 -5.86 10.08
C GLU A 164 1.44 -5.34 11.38
N ALA A 165 2.31 -4.34 11.24
CA ALA A 165 2.93 -3.69 12.39
C ALA A 165 1.88 -2.93 13.21
N LEU A 166 0.99 -2.17 12.55
CA LEU A 166 -0.09 -1.45 13.23
C LEU A 166 -0.97 -2.40 14.05
N VAL A 167 -1.45 -3.50 13.44
CA VAL A 167 -2.29 -4.51 14.12
C VAL A 167 -1.58 -5.10 15.33
N TRP A 168 -0.30 -5.47 15.18
CA TRP A 168 0.45 -6.03 16.29
C TRP A 168 0.64 -5.01 17.43
N LEU A 169 0.99 -3.77 17.09
CA LEU A 169 1.24 -2.71 18.09
C LEU A 169 -0.03 -2.30 18.82
N THR A 170 -1.17 -2.23 18.14
CA THR A 170 -2.43 -1.81 18.77
C THR A 170 -3.14 -2.96 19.46
N ASP A 171 -3.30 -4.11 18.79
CA ASP A 171 -4.15 -5.19 19.28
C ASP A 171 -3.44 -6.14 20.25
N ILE A 172 -2.10 -6.28 20.13
CA ILE A 172 -1.32 -7.19 20.97
C ILE A 172 -0.50 -6.39 22.00
N ALA A 173 0.22 -5.35 21.58
CA ALA A 173 1.03 -4.54 22.49
C ALA A 173 0.21 -3.48 23.26
N GLY A 174 -1.03 -3.21 22.83
CA GLY A 174 -1.96 -2.31 23.54
C GLY A 174 -1.64 -0.82 23.38
N LEU A 175 -0.86 -0.43 22.37
CA LEU A 175 -0.55 0.97 22.10
C LEU A 175 -1.76 1.69 21.47
N SER A 176 -1.85 3.00 21.71
CA SER A 176 -2.71 3.86 20.89
C SER A 176 -2.22 3.91 19.45
N ARG A 177 -3.06 4.39 18.53
CA ARG A 177 -2.65 4.55 17.11
C ARG A 177 -1.53 5.55 16.96
N GLU A 178 -1.56 6.62 17.74
CA GLU A 178 -0.54 7.66 17.77
C GLU A 178 0.81 7.10 18.22
N GLU A 179 0.85 6.34 19.33
CA GLU A 179 2.06 5.68 19.83
C GLU A 179 2.58 4.63 18.82
N ALA A 180 1.70 3.88 18.20
CA ALA A 180 2.06 2.90 17.18
C ALA A 180 2.70 3.58 15.95
N VAL A 181 2.14 4.69 15.46
CA VAL A 181 2.71 5.48 14.37
C VAL A 181 4.08 6.04 14.73
N GLU A 182 4.24 6.58 15.93
CA GLU A 182 5.53 7.08 16.39
C GLU A 182 6.59 5.98 16.43
N LEU A 183 6.23 4.80 16.94
CA LEU A 183 7.14 3.65 17.02
C LEU A 183 7.50 3.11 15.62
N MET A 184 6.54 3.04 14.70
CA MET A 184 6.81 2.64 13.32
C MET A 184 7.79 3.59 12.64
N ARG A 185 7.60 4.91 12.76
CA ARG A 185 8.50 5.94 12.20
C ARG A 185 9.87 5.92 12.88
N TRP A 186 9.92 5.74 14.20
CA TRP A 186 11.18 5.55 14.93
C TRP A 186 11.94 4.34 14.42
N SER A 187 11.27 3.21 14.23
CA SER A 187 11.86 1.97 13.70
C SER A 187 12.47 2.18 12.33
N ALA A 188 11.75 2.86 11.43
CA ALA A 188 12.26 3.17 10.08
C ALA A 188 13.55 4.03 10.13
N ARG A 189 13.58 5.05 11.01
CA ARG A 189 14.79 5.88 11.21
C ARG A 189 15.95 5.07 11.77
N ALA A 190 15.70 4.22 12.77
CA ALA A 190 16.73 3.38 13.38
C ALA A 190 17.33 2.39 12.37
N LEU A 191 16.49 1.78 11.54
CA LEU A 191 16.92 0.88 10.46
C LEU A 191 17.79 1.59 9.42
N LEU A 192 17.40 2.81 9.01
CA LEU A 192 18.21 3.62 8.11
C LEU A 192 19.57 3.97 8.72
N GLN A 193 19.60 4.42 9.97
CA GLN A 193 20.86 4.77 10.65
C GLN A 193 21.78 3.56 10.78
N SER A 194 21.24 2.39 11.13
CA SER A 194 22.02 1.13 11.17
C SER A 194 22.62 0.80 9.81
N ALA A 195 21.83 0.86 8.74
CA ALA A 195 22.29 0.56 7.40
C ALA A 195 23.38 1.55 6.90
N LEU A 196 23.24 2.84 7.23
CA LEU A 196 24.26 3.85 6.91
C LEU A 196 25.56 3.63 7.67
N SER A 197 25.49 3.22 8.94
CA SER A 197 26.66 2.89 9.75
C SER A 197 27.38 1.66 9.20
N GLU A 198 26.64 0.60 8.82
CA GLU A 198 27.20 -0.60 8.17
C GLU A 198 27.91 -0.24 6.85
N ALA A 199 27.29 0.60 6.02
CA ALA A 199 27.86 1.03 4.73
C ALA A 199 29.16 1.86 4.92
N SER A 200 29.25 2.65 5.99
CA SER A 200 30.42 3.46 6.31
C SER A 200 31.55 2.64 6.93
N ALA A 201 31.26 1.52 7.60
CA ALA A 201 32.25 0.65 8.22
C ALA A 201 33.02 -0.23 7.20
N GLY A 202 32.54 -0.34 5.95
CA GLY A 202 33.15 -1.16 4.90
C GLY A 202 32.98 -2.68 5.13
N PRO A 203 33.22 -3.53 4.11
CA PRO A 203 33.06 -5.01 4.23
C PRO A 203 34.23 -5.69 4.95
N GLY A 204 34.68 -5.15 6.11
CA GLY A 204 35.92 -5.62 6.73
C GLY A 204 35.94 -5.74 8.25
N SER A 205 34.85 -5.47 8.98
CA SER A 205 34.91 -5.45 10.46
C SER A 205 34.03 -6.51 11.15
N THR A 206 33.80 -7.66 10.54
CA THR A 206 33.11 -8.77 11.19
C THR A 206 34.01 -9.98 11.21
N ALA A 207 35.04 -9.97 12.06
CA ALA A 207 35.78 -11.17 12.48
C ALA A 207 36.57 -10.86 13.73
N ALA A 208 36.03 -11.11 14.90
CA ALA A 208 36.74 -11.57 16.09
C ALA A 208 35.71 -12.11 17.10
#